data_4c2184fb7c94adf2378c07f827c22190
#
_entry.id   4c2184fb7c94adf2378c07f827c22190
#
_cell.length_a   1.000
_cell.length_b   1.000
_cell.length_c   1.000
_cell.angle_alpha   90.00
_cell.angle_beta   90.00
_cell.angle_gamma   90.00
#
_symmetry.space_group_name_H-M   'P 1'
#
loop_
_entity.id
_entity.type
_entity.pdbx_description
1 polymer ?
#
loop_
_entity_poly.entity_id
_entity_poly.type
_entity_poly.pdbx_seq_one_letter_code
_entity_poly.pdbx_strand_id
1 'polypeptide(L)'
;MGFFNDLSRRAVLAAALAWSGFSGATCLTAAPHFEAISIPGRLLEGNPLGDPSQRRVAVFTPKLPRFTSKLLTVYYLPGYGGSSEDFFGGNGEHFAAAFQNLADKGMPLRMVVVDCRNRWGGSQYLNSPAQGNYADYLLEEVIPFLEKYYGTPATPRDRIIAGHSSGGFGALRVAMMAPERFGAVVALSPDTDFEVTHKPLVEEHVIKSVTPKQLASYVAPPELMLKPGHNLIQIVLGLSAAYAPKGPNEPGEFHWLYDEKGNWQAEVWQNWLEEDTVVIARRNPHLFMPYHKIYLDGAEHDEFGAQKGAKVLRDLIKPYTRVEFFESPGGHADLIEDRLARGLEWVFERKLRTVGGR
;
A
#
# COMPACT_ATOMS: atom_id res chain seq x y z
N MET A 1 9.38 -22.09 18.59
CA MET A 1 10.08 -21.03 19.35
C MET A 1 11.34 -20.48 18.65
N GLY A 2 11.54 -20.71 17.36
CA GLY A 2 12.77 -20.37 16.65
C GLY A 2 12.65 -19.48 15.39
N PHE A 3 11.46 -19.19 14.90
CA PHE A 3 11.28 -18.53 13.59
C PHE A 3 11.21 -17.00 13.62
N PHE A 4 10.80 -16.39 14.73
CA PHE A 4 10.63 -14.93 14.81
C PHE A 4 11.87 -14.15 15.29
N ASN A 5 12.92 -14.81 15.78
CA ASN A 5 14.14 -14.13 16.24
C ASN A 5 15.09 -13.71 15.12
N ASP A 6 14.90 -14.18 13.88
CA ASP A 6 15.83 -13.92 12.77
C ASP A 6 15.38 -12.75 11.87
N LEU A 7 14.09 -12.44 11.84
CA LEU A 7 13.53 -11.35 11.02
C LEU A 7 13.92 -9.95 11.53
N SER A 8 14.12 -9.79 12.84
CA SER A 8 14.50 -8.50 13.43
C SER A 8 15.99 -8.15 13.30
N ARG A 9 16.86 -9.13 12.98
CA ARG A 9 18.31 -8.91 12.89
C ARG A 9 18.82 -8.58 11.49
N ARG A 10 18.08 -8.90 10.43
CA ARG A 10 18.52 -8.63 9.06
C ARG A 10 18.19 -7.23 8.55
N ALA A 11 17.17 -6.59 9.10
CA ALA A 11 16.78 -5.23 8.71
C ALA A 11 17.60 -4.10 9.38
N VAL A 12 18.44 -4.39 10.38
CA VAL A 12 19.17 -3.38 11.17
C VAL A 12 20.69 -3.36 10.91
N LEU A 13 21.25 -4.29 10.14
CA LEU A 13 22.71 -4.45 10.01
C LEU A 13 23.31 -4.08 8.65
N ALA A 14 22.58 -3.41 7.77
CA ALA A 14 23.10 -2.99 6.44
C ALA A 14 23.56 -1.52 6.36
N ALA A 15 23.69 -0.80 7.46
CA ALA A 15 24.07 0.61 7.45
C ALA A 15 25.31 0.90 8.31
N ALA A 16 26.44 0.26 8.04
CA ALA A 16 27.76 0.80 8.45
C ALA A 16 28.88 0.01 7.75
N LEU A 17 29.52 0.63 6.80
CA LEU A 17 30.96 0.56 6.47
C LEU A 17 31.18 0.81 4.97
N ALA A 18 31.67 1.97 4.64
CA ALA A 18 32.86 2.19 3.80
C ALA A 18 32.93 3.64 3.33
N TRP A 19 33.70 4.42 4.00
CA TRP A 19 34.18 5.71 3.48
C TRP A 19 35.71 5.63 3.36
N SER A 20 36.21 5.61 2.12
CA SER A 20 37.60 5.98 1.80
C SER A 20 37.66 6.57 0.39
N GLY A 21 37.90 7.83 0.35
CA GLY A 21 38.45 8.77 -0.61
C GLY A 21 38.61 8.44 -2.09
N PHE A 22 37.97 9.29 -2.89
CA PHE A 22 38.53 9.69 -4.19
C PHE A 22 38.17 11.17 -4.47
N SER A 23 39.18 12.06 -4.51
CA SER A 23 39.05 13.43 -4.96
C SER A 23 38.99 13.47 -6.48
N GLY A 24 37.81 13.65 -7.02
CA GLY A 24 37.59 14.07 -8.39
C GLY A 24 36.45 15.07 -8.34
N ALA A 25 36.67 16.30 -8.82
CA ALA A 25 35.64 17.32 -8.94
C ALA A 25 34.62 16.90 -10.00
N THR A 26 33.75 15.96 -9.65
CA THR A 26 32.52 15.66 -10.35
C THR A 26 31.49 16.70 -9.93
N CYS A 27 30.91 17.37 -10.92
CA CYS A 27 29.71 18.19 -10.73
C CYS A 27 28.69 17.30 -10.00
N LEU A 28 28.54 17.49 -8.69
CA LEU A 28 27.56 16.82 -7.87
C LEU A 28 26.18 17.30 -8.34
N THR A 29 25.62 16.65 -9.34
CA THR A 29 24.17 16.73 -9.52
C THR A 29 23.57 16.19 -8.24
N ALA A 30 22.82 17.01 -7.50
CA ALA A 30 22.13 16.57 -6.30
C ALA A 30 21.41 15.25 -6.60
N ALA A 31 21.57 14.27 -5.71
CA ALA A 31 20.88 12.99 -5.83
C ALA A 31 19.37 13.24 -6.03
N PRO A 32 18.69 12.43 -6.83
CA PRO A 32 17.26 12.56 -7.00
C PRO A 32 16.58 12.37 -5.63
N HIS A 33 15.77 13.31 -5.21
CA HIS A 33 15.13 13.33 -3.90
C HIS A 33 13.63 13.58 -4.00
N PHE A 34 12.89 13.12 -3.00
CA PHE A 34 11.48 13.39 -2.86
C PHE A 34 11.24 14.77 -2.24
N GLU A 35 10.29 15.50 -2.82
CA GLU A 35 9.74 16.75 -2.28
C GLU A 35 8.66 16.42 -1.25
N ALA A 36 8.64 17.12 -0.10
CA ALA A 36 7.59 17.00 0.90
C ALA A 36 6.50 18.05 0.62
N ILE A 37 5.28 17.59 0.39
CA ILE A 37 4.12 18.45 0.20
C ILE A 37 3.12 18.22 1.33
N SER A 38 2.76 19.29 2.04
CA SER A 38 1.76 19.24 3.11
C SER A 38 0.34 19.25 2.55
N ILE A 39 -0.46 18.28 2.97
CA ILE A 39 -1.89 18.18 2.70
C ILE A 39 -2.65 18.55 3.98
N PRO A 40 -3.68 19.39 3.94
CA PRO A 40 -4.41 19.81 5.12
C PRO A 40 -5.07 18.67 5.91
N GLY A 41 -5.57 17.64 5.20
CA GLY A 41 -6.20 16.45 5.79
C GLY A 41 -7.50 16.75 6.52
N ARG A 42 -8.33 17.63 5.98
CA ARG A 42 -9.59 18.06 6.60
C ARG A 42 -10.54 16.89 6.87
N LEU A 43 -10.53 15.89 5.99
CA LEU A 43 -11.34 14.67 6.15
C LEU A 43 -10.83 13.74 7.26
N LEU A 44 -9.65 14.03 7.80
CA LEU A 44 -9.08 13.33 8.96
C LEU A 44 -9.19 14.15 10.25
N GLU A 45 -9.75 15.38 10.21
CA GLU A 45 -9.97 16.19 11.42
C GLU A 45 -10.93 15.48 12.37
N GLY A 46 -10.55 15.44 13.65
CA GLY A 46 -11.38 14.79 14.69
C GLY A 46 -11.46 13.27 14.57
N ASN A 47 -10.52 12.62 13.86
CA ASN A 47 -10.51 11.17 13.80
C ASN A 47 -10.43 10.53 15.19
N PRO A 48 -11.05 9.35 15.41
CA PRO A 48 -11.17 8.75 16.74
C PRO A 48 -9.84 8.41 17.41
N LEU A 49 -8.79 8.20 16.63
CA LEU A 49 -7.48 7.85 17.15
C LEU A 49 -6.68 9.08 17.63
N GLY A 50 -7.16 10.30 17.34
CA GLY A 50 -6.43 11.54 17.63
C GLY A 50 -5.13 11.68 16.81
N ASP A 51 -5.05 11.02 15.67
CA ASP A 51 -3.92 11.18 14.75
C ASP A 51 -3.93 12.58 14.12
N PRO A 52 -2.76 13.16 13.82
CA PRO A 52 -2.68 14.43 13.13
C PRO A 52 -3.45 14.40 11.81
N SER A 53 -4.30 15.39 11.58
CA SER A 53 -5.02 15.52 10.31
C SER A 53 -4.09 16.00 9.18
N GLN A 54 -3.26 17.00 9.47
CA GLN A 54 -2.26 17.46 8.50
C GLN A 54 -1.23 16.36 8.22
N ARG A 55 -1.08 16.02 6.94
CA ARG A 55 -0.19 14.96 6.48
C ARG A 55 0.81 15.48 5.46
N ARG A 56 1.97 14.86 5.38
CA ARG A 56 2.91 15.09 4.28
C ARG A 56 2.82 13.95 3.30
N VAL A 57 2.85 14.26 2.01
CA VAL A 57 3.07 13.28 0.95
C VAL A 57 4.50 13.48 0.41
N ALA A 58 5.15 12.40 0.02
CA ALA A 58 6.43 12.46 -0.64
C ALA A 58 6.23 12.40 -2.15
N VAL A 59 6.77 13.36 -2.88
CA VAL A 59 6.59 13.45 -4.33
C VAL A 59 7.93 13.43 -5.03
N PHE A 60 8.10 12.50 -5.95
CA PHE A 60 9.22 12.47 -6.87
C PHE A 60 8.76 12.82 -8.29
N THR A 61 9.36 13.86 -8.88
CA THR A 61 9.17 14.21 -10.26
C THR A 61 10.49 14.01 -11.02
N PRO A 62 10.55 13.10 -12.00
CA PRO A 62 11.78 12.83 -12.73
C PRO A 62 12.20 14.01 -13.60
N LYS A 63 13.49 14.11 -13.88
CA LYS A 63 14.00 15.01 -14.90
C LYS A 63 13.57 14.51 -16.26
N LEU A 64 12.93 15.38 -17.06
CA LEU A 64 12.39 15.02 -18.36
C LEU A 64 13.12 15.70 -19.49
N PRO A 65 13.20 15.09 -20.69
CA PRO A 65 13.61 15.76 -21.91
C PRO A 65 12.70 16.97 -22.20
N ARG A 66 13.25 18.01 -22.81
CA ARG A 66 12.59 19.31 -23.05
C ARG A 66 11.22 19.27 -23.77
N PHE A 67 10.86 18.16 -24.39
CA PHE A 67 9.64 18.00 -25.18
C PHE A 67 8.64 16.97 -24.61
N THR A 68 8.76 16.60 -23.34
CA THR A 68 7.81 15.69 -22.72
C THR A 68 6.52 16.44 -22.39
N SER A 69 5.44 16.08 -23.06
CA SER A 69 4.18 16.84 -23.03
C SER A 69 3.29 16.55 -21.82
N LYS A 70 3.42 15.39 -21.16
CA LYS A 70 2.53 15.00 -20.07
C LYS A 70 3.17 13.98 -19.13
N LEU A 71 3.10 14.26 -17.84
CA LEU A 71 3.42 13.30 -16.75
C LEU A 71 2.16 12.54 -16.35
N LEU A 72 2.26 11.21 -16.22
CA LEU A 72 1.28 10.43 -15.51
C LEU A 72 1.66 10.40 -14.03
N THR A 73 0.68 10.25 -13.16
CA THR A 73 0.91 10.20 -11.71
C THR A 73 0.64 8.80 -11.17
N VAL A 74 1.61 8.26 -10.46
CA VAL A 74 1.51 7.01 -9.70
C VAL A 74 1.28 7.37 -8.24
N TYR A 75 0.09 7.09 -7.72
CA TYR A 75 -0.23 7.17 -6.30
C TYR A 75 0.18 5.86 -5.65
N TYR A 76 1.30 5.89 -4.93
CA TYR A 76 1.86 4.73 -4.27
C TYR A 76 1.43 4.66 -2.81
N LEU A 77 0.92 3.53 -2.43
CA LEU A 77 0.41 3.21 -1.10
C LEU A 77 1.41 2.28 -0.40
N PRO A 78 2.13 2.76 0.64
CA PRO A 78 3.03 1.93 1.43
C PRO A 78 2.34 0.73 2.10
N GLY A 79 3.11 -0.31 2.41
CA GLY A 79 2.66 -1.42 3.23
C GLY A 79 2.40 -1.03 4.69
N TYR A 80 1.95 -1.98 5.51
CA TYR A 80 1.66 -1.74 6.93
C TYR A 80 2.90 -1.20 7.66
N GLY A 81 2.72 -0.17 8.46
CA GLY A 81 3.80 0.53 9.16
C GLY A 81 4.53 1.59 8.33
N GLY A 82 4.44 1.53 7.00
CA GLY A 82 5.08 2.49 6.11
C GLY A 82 4.36 3.84 6.03
N SER A 83 5.10 4.86 5.67
CA SER A 83 4.61 6.23 5.51
C SER A 83 5.39 6.97 4.42
N SER A 84 4.95 8.17 4.06
CA SER A 84 5.72 9.06 3.18
C SER A 84 7.06 9.48 3.78
N GLU A 85 7.18 9.50 5.11
CA GLU A 85 8.41 9.89 5.82
C GLU A 85 9.59 8.97 5.48
N ASP A 86 9.32 7.70 5.19
CA ASP A 86 10.34 6.70 4.87
C ASP A 86 11.03 7.00 3.52
N PHE A 87 10.43 7.89 2.70
CA PHE A 87 10.93 8.26 1.38
C PHE A 87 11.79 9.54 1.36
N PHE A 88 11.91 10.23 2.49
CA PHE A 88 12.83 11.38 2.60
C PHE A 88 14.26 10.96 2.95
N GLY A 89 14.55 9.67 3.14
CA GLY A 89 15.84 9.09 3.39
C GLY A 89 16.25 8.05 2.33
N GLY A 90 17.20 7.18 2.69
CA GLY A 90 17.83 6.23 1.78
C GLY A 90 16.89 5.32 0.97
N ASN A 91 15.76 4.92 1.55
CA ASN A 91 14.76 4.14 0.81
C ASN A 91 14.21 4.92 -0.40
N GLY A 92 13.98 6.23 -0.24
CA GLY A 92 13.50 7.09 -1.32
C GLY A 92 14.47 7.19 -2.49
N GLU A 93 15.77 7.10 -2.27
CA GLU A 93 16.78 7.20 -3.33
C GLU A 93 16.65 6.06 -4.35
N HIS A 94 16.37 4.84 -3.91
CA HIS A 94 16.18 3.68 -4.79
C HIS A 94 14.92 3.85 -5.66
N PHE A 95 13.81 4.26 -5.05
CA PHE A 95 12.58 4.56 -5.80
C PHE A 95 12.76 5.72 -6.77
N ALA A 96 13.42 6.80 -6.35
CA ALA A 96 13.70 7.94 -7.21
C ALA A 96 14.56 7.54 -8.41
N ALA A 97 15.60 6.71 -8.20
CA ALA A 97 16.43 6.17 -9.28
C ALA A 97 15.62 5.29 -10.24
N ALA A 98 14.75 4.42 -9.72
CA ALA A 98 13.88 3.57 -10.54
C ALA A 98 12.93 4.42 -11.41
N PHE A 99 12.30 5.45 -10.84
CA PHE A 99 11.40 6.35 -11.59
C PHE A 99 12.16 7.23 -12.59
N GLN A 100 13.39 7.68 -12.29
CA GLN A 100 14.22 8.35 -13.26
C GLN A 100 14.57 7.44 -14.44
N ASN A 101 14.93 6.18 -14.17
CA ASN A 101 15.20 5.19 -15.22
C ASN A 101 13.97 4.91 -16.10
N LEU A 102 12.77 4.85 -15.52
CA LEU A 102 11.52 4.76 -16.29
C LEU A 102 11.33 5.97 -17.19
N ALA A 103 11.60 7.18 -16.70
CA ALA A 103 11.52 8.41 -17.49
C ALA A 103 12.53 8.42 -18.64
N ASP A 104 13.76 7.98 -18.41
CA ASP A 104 14.81 7.87 -19.43
C ASP A 104 14.45 6.85 -20.53
N LYS A 105 13.64 5.83 -20.18
CA LYS A 105 13.04 4.88 -21.15
C LYS A 105 11.78 5.43 -21.85
N GLY A 106 11.43 6.69 -21.63
CA GLY A 106 10.26 7.33 -22.26
C GLY A 106 8.93 7.13 -21.53
N MET A 107 8.98 6.75 -20.27
CA MET A 107 7.81 6.60 -19.37
C MET A 107 7.81 7.73 -18.33
N PRO A 108 7.24 8.89 -18.63
CA PRO A 108 7.28 10.05 -17.75
C PRO A 108 6.27 9.89 -16.60
N LEU A 109 6.72 9.32 -15.50
CA LEU A 109 5.90 9.01 -14.33
C LEU A 109 6.34 9.84 -13.12
N ARG A 110 5.41 10.58 -12.51
CA ARG A 110 5.56 11.19 -11.18
C ARG A 110 5.12 10.15 -10.13
N MET A 111 5.91 10.00 -9.08
CA MET A 111 5.52 9.18 -7.93
C MET A 111 5.01 10.07 -6.80
N VAL A 112 3.86 9.74 -6.26
CA VAL A 112 3.28 10.32 -5.05
C VAL A 112 3.14 9.23 -4.02
N VAL A 113 3.87 9.32 -2.92
CA VAL A 113 3.73 8.39 -1.79
C VAL A 113 2.74 8.99 -0.81
N VAL A 114 1.62 8.30 -0.63
CA VAL A 114 0.51 8.79 0.21
C VAL A 114 0.71 8.34 1.66
N ASP A 115 0.57 9.27 2.59
CA ASP A 115 0.60 8.96 4.02
C ASP A 115 -0.81 8.68 4.56
N CYS A 116 -1.11 7.41 4.74
CA CYS A 116 -2.32 6.92 5.42
C CYS A 116 -1.99 6.08 6.66
N ARG A 117 -0.77 6.23 7.22
CA ARG A 117 -0.40 5.61 8.47
C ARG A 117 -1.16 6.26 9.63
N ASN A 118 -1.70 5.45 10.52
CA ASN A 118 -2.36 5.89 11.74
C ASN A 118 -1.64 5.35 12.98
N ARG A 119 -2.17 5.63 14.17
CA ARG A 119 -1.63 5.15 15.44
C ARG A 119 -1.46 3.63 15.50
N TRP A 120 -2.30 2.87 14.82
CA TRP A 120 -2.20 1.41 14.74
C TRP A 120 -1.15 0.92 13.73
N GLY A 121 -0.60 1.80 12.89
CA GLY A 121 0.42 1.47 11.90
C GLY A 121 -0.10 1.45 10.45
N GLY A 122 -1.41 1.36 10.24
CA GLY A 122 -2.01 1.37 8.91
C GLY A 122 -3.51 1.50 8.97
N SER A 123 -4.09 2.20 7.99
CA SER A 123 -5.53 2.43 7.88
C SER A 123 -6.20 1.47 6.91
N GLN A 124 -5.45 0.61 6.28
CA GLN A 124 -5.89 -0.22 5.15
C GLN A 124 -6.52 0.60 4.02
N TYR A 125 -6.28 1.90 4.01
CA TYR A 125 -6.82 2.85 3.00
C TYR A 125 -8.35 2.83 2.91
N LEU A 126 -9.01 2.53 4.03
CA LEU A 126 -10.47 2.46 4.15
C LEU A 126 -11.01 3.61 5.01
N ASN A 127 -12.27 3.94 4.80
CA ASN A 127 -13.04 4.72 5.75
C ASN A 127 -13.54 3.80 6.86
N SER A 128 -13.30 4.18 8.11
CA SER A 128 -13.81 3.42 9.26
C SER A 128 -14.13 4.35 10.44
N PRO A 129 -15.31 4.20 11.06
CA PRO A 129 -15.63 4.92 12.28
C PRO A 129 -14.66 4.66 13.44
N ALA A 130 -13.88 3.57 13.37
CA ALA A 130 -12.88 3.26 14.39
C ALA A 130 -11.51 3.92 14.14
N GLN A 131 -11.27 4.52 12.98
CA GLN A 131 -9.94 5.08 12.68
C GLN A 131 -9.96 6.40 11.90
N GLY A 132 -10.96 6.65 11.05
CA GLY A 132 -11.08 7.86 10.23
C GLY A 132 -11.34 7.58 8.75
N ASN A 133 -11.47 8.63 7.96
CA ASN A 133 -11.91 8.58 6.55
C ASN A 133 -10.70 8.57 5.59
N TYR A 134 -9.86 7.55 5.64
CA TYR A 134 -8.60 7.51 4.88
C TYR A 134 -8.79 7.28 3.37
N ALA A 135 -9.85 6.57 2.97
CA ALA A 135 -10.18 6.43 1.54
C ALA A 135 -10.60 7.78 0.95
N ASP A 136 -11.49 8.51 1.63
CA ASP A 136 -11.95 9.83 1.20
C ASP A 136 -10.82 10.85 1.24
N TYR A 137 -9.94 10.80 2.25
CA TYR A 137 -8.75 11.62 2.30
C TYR A 137 -7.88 11.44 1.04
N LEU A 138 -7.62 10.21 0.62
CA LEU A 138 -6.89 9.94 -0.61
C LEU A 138 -7.62 10.46 -1.85
N LEU A 139 -8.90 10.11 -1.98
CA LEU A 139 -9.68 10.37 -3.19
C LEU A 139 -10.11 11.82 -3.34
N GLU A 140 -10.51 12.48 -2.24
CA GLU A 140 -11.17 13.79 -2.28
C GLU A 140 -10.26 14.93 -1.78
N GLU A 141 -9.12 14.63 -1.14
CA GLU A 141 -8.16 15.66 -0.74
C GLU A 141 -6.81 15.50 -1.44
N VAL A 142 -6.11 14.36 -1.28
CA VAL A 142 -4.74 14.20 -1.81
C VAL A 142 -4.72 14.36 -3.33
N ILE A 143 -5.56 13.61 -4.04
CA ILE A 143 -5.57 13.63 -5.50
C ILE A 143 -5.92 15.02 -6.04
N PRO A 144 -7.06 15.64 -5.66
CA PRO A 144 -7.42 16.96 -6.18
C PRO A 144 -6.42 18.06 -5.78
N PHE A 145 -5.88 17.99 -4.56
CA PHE A 145 -4.88 18.95 -4.10
C PHE A 145 -3.64 18.93 -4.97
N LEU A 146 -3.07 17.75 -5.22
CA LEU A 146 -1.85 17.61 -6.01
C LEU A 146 -2.07 17.95 -7.49
N GLU A 147 -3.21 17.60 -8.06
CA GLU A 147 -3.56 17.99 -9.43
C GLU A 147 -3.64 19.51 -9.59
N LYS A 148 -4.24 20.18 -8.62
CA LYS A 148 -4.27 21.65 -8.56
C LYS A 148 -2.88 22.24 -8.35
N TYR A 149 -2.10 21.67 -7.43
CA TYR A 149 -0.75 22.12 -7.08
C TYR A 149 0.18 22.10 -8.31
N TYR A 150 0.13 21.01 -9.08
CA TYR A 150 0.95 20.84 -10.27
C TYR A 150 0.31 21.40 -11.56
N GLY A 151 -0.91 21.94 -11.49
CA GLY A 151 -1.62 22.45 -12.66
C GLY A 151 -1.89 21.39 -13.74
N THR A 152 -2.04 20.14 -13.35
CA THR A 152 -2.21 19.01 -14.28
C THR A 152 -3.59 18.38 -14.09
N PRO A 153 -4.65 18.87 -14.77
CA PRO A 153 -5.92 18.16 -14.78
C PRO A 153 -5.72 16.79 -15.41
N ALA A 154 -6.11 15.76 -14.67
CA ALA A 154 -5.88 14.38 -15.06
C ALA A 154 -7.19 13.68 -15.39
N THR A 155 -7.15 12.86 -16.43
CA THR A 155 -8.18 11.85 -16.70
C THR A 155 -7.84 10.58 -15.94
N PRO A 156 -8.76 9.60 -15.81
CA PRO A 156 -8.44 8.31 -15.19
C PRO A 156 -7.20 7.64 -15.78
N ARG A 157 -6.98 7.77 -17.10
CA ARG A 157 -5.82 7.21 -17.81
C ARG A 157 -4.48 7.81 -17.41
N ASP A 158 -4.50 8.97 -16.77
CA ASP A 158 -3.30 9.67 -16.32
C ASP A 158 -2.91 9.29 -14.88
N ARG A 159 -3.78 8.53 -14.19
CA ARG A 159 -3.57 8.10 -12.82
C ARG A 159 -3.40 6.58 -12.76
N ILE A 160 -2.34 6.18 -12.08
CA ILE A 160 -2.06 4.79 -11.71
C ILE A 160 -2.11 4.73 -10.19
N ILE A 161 -2.85 3.78 -9.63
CA ILE A 161 -2.76 3.47 -8.22
C ILE A 161 -1.87 2.24 -8.05
N ALA A 162 -0.92 2.34 -7.14
CA ALA A 162 0.04 1.27 -6.88
C ALA A 162 0.26 1.08 -5.38
N GLY A 163 0.68 -0.10 -4.96
CA GLY A 163 1.03 -0.31 -3.56
C GLY A 163 1.59 -1.70 -3.30
N HIS A 164 2.14 -1.87 -2.10
CA HIS A 164 2.74 -3.12 -1.65
C HIS A 164 2.07 -3.60 -0.37
N SER A 165 1.85 -4.93 -0.22
CA SER A 165 1.26 -5.51 1.00
C SER A 165 -0.12 -4.89 1.30
N SER A 166 -0.33 -4.34 2.50
CA SER A 166 -1.52 -3.54 2.84
C SER A 166 -1.76 -2.38 1.85
N GLY A 167 -0.70 -1.80 1.29
CA GLY A 167 -0.84 -0.80 0.22
C GLY A 167 -1.29 -1.42 -1.11
N GLY A 168 -0.90 -2.66 -1.39
CA GLY A 168 -1.39 -3.44 -2.53
C GLY A 168 -2.88 -3.76 -2.40
N PHE A 169 -3.31 -4.16 -1.20
CA PHE A 169 -4.72 -4.27 -0.83
C PHE A 169 -5.43 -2.93 -1.03
N GLY A 170 -4.88 -1.85 -0.45
CA GLY A 170 -5.42 -0.50 -0.57
C GLY A 170 -5.59 -0.06 -2.03
N ALA A 171 -4.59 -0.33 -2.89
CA ALA A 171 -4.67 -0.02 -4.31
C ALA A 171 -5.84 -0.74 -5.00
N LEU A 172 -6.06 -2.01 -4.69
CA LEU A 172 -7.19 -2.79 -5.21
C LEU A 172 -8.53 -2.28 -4.67
N ARG A 173 -8.63 -2.06 -3.33
CA ARG A 173 -9.88 -1.62 -2.68
C ARG A 173 -10.29 -0.21 -3.10
N VAL A 174 -9.37 0.74 -3.09
CA VAL A 174 -9.63 2.12 -3.54
C VAL A 174 -10.04 2.13 -5.02
N ALA A 175 -9.39 1.31 -5.84
CA ALA A 175 -9.79 1.16 -7.22
C ALA A 175 -11.23 0.64 -7.33
N MET A 176 -11.62 -0.40 -6.58
CA MET A 176 -13.00 -0.92 -6.60
C MET A 176 -14.03 0.11 -6.12
N MET A 177 -13.68 0.97 -5.13
CA MET A 177 -14.57 2.01 -4.61
C MET A 177 -14.76 3.18 -5.58
N ALA A 178 -13.73 3.51 -6.35
CA ALA A 178 -13.73 4.65 -7.26
C ALA A 178 -13.18 4.28 -8.66
N PRO A 179 -13.88 3.40 -9.39
CA PRO A 179 -13.39 2.84 -10.65
C PRO A 179 -13.18 3.88 -11.76
N GLU A 180 -13.80 5.04 -11.65
CA GLU A 180 -13.64 6.16 -12.58
C GLU A 180 -12.41 7.03 -12.30
N ARG A 181 -11.68 6.78 -11.20
CA ARG A 181 -10.55 7.63 -10.79
C ARG A 181 -9.22 7.22 -11.42
N PHE A 182 -9.02 5.94 -11.68
CA PHE A 182 -7.73 5.39 -12.11
C PHE A 182 -7.84 4.61 -13.41
N GLY A 183 -6.81 4.67 -14.24
CA GLY A 183 -6.74 3.91 -15.49
C GLY A 183 -6.08 2.53 -15.33
N ALA A 184 -5.24 2.36 -14.32
CA ALA A 184 -4.53 1.12 -14.08
C ALA A 184 -4.22 0.92 -12.58
N VAL A 185 -3.99 -0.35 -12.22
CA VAL A 185 -3.64 -0.77 -10.85
C VAL A 185 -2.35 -1.60 -10.91
N VAL A 186 -1.45 -1.35 -9.94
CA VAL A 186 -0.24 -2.16 -9.70
C VAL A 186 -0.23 -2.58 -8.24
N ALA A 187 -0.52 -3.85 -7.96
CA ALA A 187 -0.58 -4.37 -6.60
C ALA A 187 0.50 -5.44 -6.39
N LEU A 188 1.45 -5.12 -5.51
CA LEU A 188 2.61 -5.94 -5.20
C LEU A 188 2.36 -6.71 -3.89
N SER A 189 2.47 -8.03 -3.91
CA SER A 189 2.18 -8.90 -2.75
C SER A 189 0.96 -8.42 -1.95
N PRO A 190 -0.21 -8.17 -2.58
CA PRO A 190 -1.35 -7.56 -1.89
C PRO A 190 -1.91 -8.48 -0.81
N ASP A 191 -2.35 -7.89 0.29
CA ASP A 191 -3.15 -8.58 1.29
C ASP A 191 -4.51 -8.93 0.68
N THR A 192 -4.65 -10.15 0.17
CA THR A 192 -5.87 -10.63 -0.50
C THR A 192 -6.01 -12.12 -0.27
N ASP A 193 -7.25 -12.66 -0.31
CA ASP A 193 -7.57 -13.98 0.18
C ASP A 193 -7.24 -14.12 1.67
N PHE A 194 -8.05 -13.47 2.52
CA PHE A 194 -7.80 -13.34 3.95
C PHE A 194 -7.74 -14.68 4.69
N GLU A 195 -8.36 -15.74 4.15
CA GLU A 195 -8.18 -17.09 4.67
C GLU A 195 -6.72 -17.59 4.58
N VAL A 196 -5.97 -17.05 3.61
CA VAL A 196 -4.56 -17.41 3.38
C VAL A 196 -3.61 -16.40 4.04
N THR A 197 -3.91 -15.09 3.92
CA THR A 197 -2.97 -14.04 4.34
C THR A 197 -3.18 -13.60 5.79
N HIS A 198 -4.42 -13.45 6.24
CA HIS A 198 -4.73 -12.87 7.55
C HIS A 198 -5.12 -13.90 8.62
N LYS A 199 -5.83 -14.96 8.23
CA LYS A 199 -6.28 -15.96 9.21
C LYS A 199 -5.13 -16.62 10.01
N PRO A 200 -3.99 -16.99 9.39
CA PRO A 200 -2.87 -17.51 10.15
C PRO A 200 -2.33 -16.50 11.18
N LEU A 201 -2.30 -15.20 10.86
CA LEU A 201 -1.85 -14.15 11.78
C LEU A 201 -2.75 -14.05 13.01
N VAL A 202 -4.08 -14.04 12.80
CA VAL A 202 -5.04 -13.87 13.89
C VAL A 202 -5.23 -15.15 14.70
N GLU A 203 -4.85 -16.31 14.17
CA GLU A 203 -4.86 -17.59 14.86
C GLU A 203 -3.60 -17.84 15.70
N GLU A 204 -2.61 -16.97 15.66
CA GLU A 204 -1.43 -17.03 16.51
C GLU A 204 -1.82 -17.03 18.00
N HIS A 205 -1.09 -17.81 18.80
CA HIS A 205 -1.38 -17.97 20.23
C HIS A 205 -1.44 -16.64 20.97
N VAL A 206 -0.54 -15.69 20.62
CA VAL A 206 -0.50 -14.37 21.25
C VAL A 206 -1.79 -13.57 21.02
N ILE A 207 -2.42 -13.72 19.86
CA ILE A 207 -3.68 -13.04 19.53
C ILE A 207 -4.85 -13.70 20.28
N LYS A 208 -4.90 -15.03 20.30
CA LYS A 208 -5.91 -15.80 21.03
C LYS A 208 -5.90 -15.53 22.54
N SER A 209 -4.74 -15.18 23.09
CA SER A 209 -4.58 -14.89 24.52
C SER A 209 -4.97 -13.48 24.93
N VAL A 210 -5.23 -12.58 23.99
CA VAL A 210 -5.61 -11.18 24.26
C VAL A 210 -7.13 -11.09 24.42
N THR A 211 -7.57 -10.64 25.58
CA THR A 211 -8.98 -10.42 25.86
C THR A 211 -9.43 -8.99 25.49
N PRO A 212 -10.72 -8.77 25.19
CA PRO A 212 -11.27 -7.41 24.99
C PRO A 212 -10.94 -6.43 26.12
N LYS A 213 -10.91 -6.91 27.36
CA LYS A 213 -10.52 -6.08 28.52
C LYS A 213 -9.05 -5.63 28.47
N GLN A 214 -8.16 -6.49 28.03
CA GLN A 214 -6.73 -6.12 27.85
C GLN A 214 -6.56 -5.13 26.71
N LEU A 215 -7.37 -5.23 25.64
CA LEU A 215 -7.34 -4.29 24.53
C LEU A 215 -7.71 -2.88 24.95
N ALA A 216 -8.68 -2.69 25.83
CA ALA A 216 -9.08 -1.38 26.35
C ALA A 216 -7.92 -0.63 27.04
N SER A 217 -6.90 -1.36 27.53
CA SER A 217 -5.67 -0.80 28.11
C SER A 217 -4.52 -0.69 27.09
N TYR A 218 -4.72 -1.20 25.89
CA TYR A 218 -3.72 -1.17 24.83
C TYR A 218 -3.72 0.18 24.12
N VAL A 219 -3.42 1.24 24.85
CA VAL A 219 -3.04 2.51 24.25
C VAL A 219 -1.60 2.36 23.82
N ALA A 220 -1.38 1.93 22.59
CA ALA A 220 -0.04 1.84 22.05
C ALA A 220 0.57 3.25 21.95
N PRO A 221 1.61 3.61 22.73
CA PRO A 221 2.43 4.74 22.37
C PRO A 221 3.11 4.44 21.03
N PRO A 222 3.37 5.44 20.19
CA PRO A 222 4.05 5.27 18.90
C PRO A 222 5.38 4.50 19.00
N GLU A 223 6.01 4.53 20.15
CA GLU A 223 7.29 3.89 20.44
C GLU A 223 7.21 2.36 20.62
N LEU A 224 6.01 1.80 20.81
CA LEU A 224 5.81 0.34 20.93
C LEU A 224 5.79 -0.39 19.58
N MET A 225 5.68 0.34 18.48
CA MET A 225 5.70 -0.24 17.12
C MET A 225 6.97 -1.04 16.80
N LEU A 226 8.03 -0.88 17.58
CA LEU A 226 9.37 -1.44 17.29
C LEU A 226 9.78 -2.59 18.23
N LYS A 227 8.91 -3.05 19.14
CA LYS A 227 9.28 -4.15 20.05
C LYS A 227 8.86 -5.51 19.47
N PRO A 228 9.79 -6.48 19.36
CA PRO A 228 9.45 -7.84 18.94
C PRO A 228 8.30 -8.43 19.78
N GLY A 229 7.31 -9.01 19.13
CA GLY A 229 6.13 -9.62 19.77
C GLY A 229 4.94 -8.68 20.01
N HIS A 230 5.14 -7.35 20.05
CA HIS A 230 4.03 -6.39 20.12
C HIS A 230 3.47 -6.02 18.75
N ASN A 231 4.29 -6.13 17.70
CA ASN A 231 3.90 -5.77 16.33
C ASN A 231 2.67 -6.54 15.85
N LEU A 232 2.57 -7.83 16.14
CA LEU A 232 1.45 -8.65 15.65
C LEU A 232 0.12 -8.21 16.28
N ILE A 233 0.09 -7.95 17.59
CA ILE A 233 -1.12 -7.46 18.27
C ILE A 233 -1.53 -6.11 17.67
N GLN A 234 -0.59 -5.21 17.44
CA GLN A 234 -0.87 -3.92 16.85
C GLN A 234 -1.37 -4.02 15.42
N ILE A 235 -0.79 -4.90 14.61
CA ILE A 235 -1.28 -5.19 13.26
C ILE A 235 -2.74 -5.64 13.33
N VAL A 236 -3.05 -6.65 14.15
CA VAL A 236 -4.42 -7.18 14.27
C VAL A 236 -5.39 -6.15 14.85
N LEU A 237 -4.94 -5.23 15.73
CA LEU A 237 -5.74 -4.10 16.19
C LEU A 237 -6.10 -3.14 15.04
N GLY A 238 -5.11 -2.75 14.23
CA GLY A 238 -5.33 -1.88 13.08
C GLY A 238 -6.24 -2.52 12.03
N LEU A 239 -6.05 -3.81 11.77
CA LEU A 239 -6.92 -4.57 10.87
C LEU A 239 -8.35 -4.67 11.42
N SER A 240 -8.53 -4.93 12.74
CA SER A 240 -9.85 -4.96 13.37
C SER A 240 -10.55 -3.61 13.31
N ALA A 241 -9.83 -2.52 13.56
CA ALA A 241 -10.36 -1.17 13.44
C ALA A 241 -10.76 -0.82 12.00
N ALA A 242 -10.05 -1.37 11.00
CA ALA A 242 -10.40 -1.18 9.60
C ALA A 242 -11.59 -2.02 9.15
N TYR A 243 -11.63 -3.30 9.55
CA TYR A 243 -12.53 -4.30 8.96
C TYR A 243 -13.76 -4.64 9.82
N ALA A 244 -13.73 -4.34 11.13
CA ALA A 244 -14.82 -4.68 12.04
C ALA A 244 -15.16 -3.54 13.02
N PRO A 245 -15.32 -2.27 12.56
CA PRO A 245 -15.72 -1.19 13.45
C PRO A 245 -17.12 -1.43 14.04
N LYS A 246 -17.39 -0.93 15.27
CA LYS A 246 -18.71 -1.03 15.88
C LYS A 246 -19.75 -0.10 15.26
N GLY A 247 -19.31 0.93 14.56
CA GLY A 247 -20.18 1.84 13.85
C GLY A 247 -20.02 3.31 14.29
N PRO A 248 -20.77 4.23 13.65
CA PRO A 248 -20.56 5.67 13.82
C PRO A 248 -20.97 6.20 15.20
N ASN A 249 -21.80 5.46 15.95
CA ASN A 249 -22.22 5.84 17.29
C ASN A 249 -21.20 5.44 18.38
N GLU A 250 -20.22 4.64 18.03
CA GLU A 250 -19.14 4.16 18.90
C GLU A 250 -17.77 4.45 18.24
N PRO A 251 -17.41 5.72 18.03
CA PRO A 251 -16.19 6.08 17.31
C PRO A 251 -14.96 5.60 18.06
N GLY A 252 -14.00 5.02 17.33
CA GLY A 252 -12.80 4.41 17.89
C GLY A 252 -12.96 2.96 18.33
N GLU A 253 -14.19 2.46 18.43
CA GLU A 253 -14.48 1.11 18.87
C GLU A 253 -14.59 0.13 17.69
N PHE A 254 -14.17 -1.12 17.93
CA PHE A 254 -14.23 -2.21 16.96
C PHE A 254 -14.51 -3.55 17.66
N HIS A 255 -14.97 -4.53 16.91
CA HIS A 255 -15.17 -5.88 17.38
C HIS A 255 -13.84 -6.66 17.34
N TRP A 256 -13.60 -7.43 18.42
CA TRP A 256 -12.43 -8.29 18.50
C TRP A 256 -12.77 -9.72 18.05
N LEU A 257 -11.79 -10.40 17.46
CA LEU A 257 -11.96 -11.73 16.89
C LEU A 257 -12.19 -12.84 17.92
N TYR A 258 -11.90 -12.59 19.19
CA TYR A 258 -12.08 -13.54 20.29
C TYR A 258 -12.87 -12.89 21.42
N ASP A 259 -13.80 -13.65 22.03
CA ASP A 259 -14.54 -13.21 23.22
C ASP A 259 -13.66 -13.24 24.49
N GLU A 260 -14.24 -12.86 25.63
CA GLU A 260 -13.57 -12.85 26.95
C GLU A 260 -13.09 -14.24 27.40
N LYS A 261 -13.62 -15.31 26.80
CA LYS A 261 -13.25 -16.70 27.07
C LYS A 261 -12.26 -17.26 26.05
N GLY A 262 -11.85 -16.46 25.07
CA GLY A 262 -10.97 -16.88 23.98
C GLY A 262 -11.67 -17.68 22.87
N ASN A 263 -13.01 -17.64 22.78
CA ASN A 263 -13.72 -18.27 21.70
C ASN A 263 -13.72 -17.39 20.45
N TRP A 264 -13.54 -18.02 19.30
CA TRP A 264 -13.57 -17.38 18.00
C TRP A 264 -14.95 -16.75 17.68
N GLN A 265 -14.94 -15.49 17.21
CA GLN A 265 -16.13 -14.76 16.82
C GLN A 265 -16.30 -14.81 15.29
N ALA A 266 -17.02 -15.82 14.80
CA ALA A 266 -17.20 -16.07 13.37
C ALA A 266 -17.86 -14.89 12.63
N GLU A 267 -18.78 -14.18 13.30
CA GLU A 267 -19.44 -13.00 12.75
C GLU A 267 -18.46 -11.83 12.53
N VAL A 268 -17.51 -11.65 13.45
CA VAL A 268 -16.46 -10.64 13.32
C VAL A 268 -15.53 -10.99 12.16
N TRP A 269 -15.17 -12.25 12.02
CA TRP A 269 -14.38 -12.72 10.87
C TRP A 269 -15.12 -12.52 9.56
N GLN A 270 -16.43 -12.69 9.54
CA GLN A 270 -17.24 -12.43 8.36
C GLN A 270 -17.15 -10.94 7.95
N ASN A 271 -17.12 -9.99 8.91
CA ASN A 271 -16.92 -8.57 8.61
C ASN A 271 -15.57 -8.32 7.93
N TRP A 272 -14.51 -9.02 8.36
CA TRP A 272 -13.21 -8.94 7.69
C TRP A 272 -13.30 -9.45 6.24
N LEU A 273 -13.98 -10.58 6.03
CA LEU A 273 -14.12 -11.17 4.70
C LEU A 273 -14.94 -10.29 3.73
N GLU A 274 -15.82 -9.41 4.25
CA GLU A 274 -16.52 -8.43 3.41
C GLU A 274 -15.56 -7.40 2.76
N GLU A 275 -14.41 -7.18 3.35
CA GLU A 275 -13.37 -6.30 2.82
C GLU A 275 -12.35 -7.03 1.94
N ASP A 276 -12.32 -8.37 1.94
CA ASP A 276 -11.40 -9.18 1.14
C ASP A 276 -11.65 -9.01 -0.35
N THR A 277 -10.63 -8.58 -1.07
CA THR A 277 -10.70 -8.33 -2.52
C THR A 277 -11.02 -9.58 -3.33
N VAL A 278 -10.63 -10.78 -2.88
CA VAL A 278 -11.01 -12.06 -3.52
C VAL A 278 -12.48 -12.35 -3.29
N VAL A 279 -13.00 -12.14 -2.08
CA VAL A 279 -14.42 -12.33 -1.77
C VAL A 279 -15.29 -11.35 -2.57
N ILE A 280 -14.89 -10.08 -2.63
CA ILE A 280 -15.58 -9.05 -3.42
C ILE A 280 -15.55 -9.41 -4.92
N ALA A 281 -14.40 -9.82 -5.44
CA ALA A 281 -14.25 -10.21 -6.85
C ALA A 281 -15.10 -11.43 -7.23
N ARG A 282 -15.25 -12.40 -6.32
CA ARG A 282 -16.16 -13.55 -6.55
C ARG A 282 -17.62 -13.13 -6.68
N ARG A 283 -18.04 -12.12 -5.90
CA ARG A 283 -19.42 -11.60 -5.92
C ARG A 283 -19.66 -10.66 -7.11
N ASN A 284 -18.69 -9.82 -7.43
CA ASN A 284 -18.80 -8.81 -8.48
C ASN A 284 -17.48 -8.55 -9.21
N PRO A 285 -17.07 -9.44 -10.11
CA PRO A 285 -15.82 -9.27 -10.87
C PRO A 285 -15.88 -8.11 -11.88
N HIS A 286 -17.07 -7.59 -12.20
CA HIS A 286 -17.24 -6.46 -13.10
C HIS A 286 -16.65 -5.15 -12.58
N LEU A 287 -16.38 -5.04 -11.28
CA LEU A 287 -15.70 -3.88 -10.68
C LEU A 287 -14.32 -3.61 -11.31
N PHE A 288 -13.71 -4.63 -11.93
CA PHE A 288 -12.41 -4.49 -12.57
C PHE A 288 -12.46 -4.13 -14.06
N MET A 289 -13.64 -4.11 -14.68
CA MET A 289 -13.80 -3.80 -16.11
C MET A 289 -13.32 -2.39 -16.53
N PRO A 290 -13.46 -1.34 -15.72
CA PRO A 290 -13.02 -0.01 -16.11
C PRO A 290 -11.51 0.13 -16.31
N TYR A 291 -10.71 -0.77 -15.75
CA TYR A 291 -9.25 -0.66 -15.80
C TYR A 291 -8.67 -1.11 -17.12
N HIS A 292 -7.76 -0.30 -17.65
CA HIS A 292 -7.01 -0.63 -18.86
C HIS A 292 -6.11 -1.84 -18.66
N LYS A 293 -5.45 -1.89 -17.49
CA LYS A 293 -4.56 -2.97 -17.07
C LYS A 293 -4.50 -3.07 -15.54
N ILE A 294 -4.38 -4.29 -15.05
CA ILE A 294 -4.12 -4.60 -13.64
C ILE A 294 -2.89 -5.51 -13.58
N TYR A 295 -1.86 -5.05 -12.90
CA TYR A 295 -0.67 -5.84 -12.61
C TYR A 295 -0.73 -6.33 -11.17
N LEU A 296 -0.58 -7.63 -11.01
CA LEU A 296 -0.47 -8.29 -9.73
C LEU A 296 0.88 -8.97 -9.65
N ASP A 297 1.51 -8.97 -8.50
CA ASP A 297 2.66 -9.81 -8.26
C ASP A 297 2.64 -10.43 -6.86
N GLY A 298 3.57 -11.36 -6.62
CA GLY A 298 3.84 -11.92 -5.31
C GLY A 298 5.24 -12.52 -5.29
N ALA A 299 5.90 -12.47 -4.16
CA ALA A 299 7.21 -13.05 -4.00
C ALA A 299 7.14 -14.58 -3.93
N GLU A 300 8.14 -15.27 -4.48
CA GLU A 300 8.22 -16.73 -4.50
C GLU A 300 8.19 -17.34 -3.08
N HIS A 301 8.86 -16.66 -2.15
CA HIS A 301 8.97 -17.05 -0.74
C HIS A 301 8.25 -16.07 0.19
N ASP A 302 7.10 -15.54 -0.25
CA ASP A 302 6.29 -14.62 0.54
C ASP A 302 5.80 -15.27 1.83
N GLU A 303 6.23 -14.75 2.97
CA GLU A 303 5.99 -15.32 4.30
C GLU A 303 4.51 -15.23 4.71
N PHE A 304 3.76 -14.32 4.09
CA PHE A 304 2.32 -14.14 4.33
C PHE A 304 1.46 -14.90 3.31
N GLY A 305 2.09 -15.51 2.29
CA GLY A 305 1.37 -16.24 1.26
C GLY A 305 0.61 -15.36 0.26
N ALA A 306 0.93 -14.06 0.17
CA ALA A 306 0.25 -13.09 -0.67
C ALA A 306 0.20 -13.49 -2.16
N GLN A 307 1.24 -14.17 -2.66
CA GLN A 307 1.28 -14.68 -4.03
C GLN A 307 0.14 -15.66 -4.34
N LYS A 308 -0.35 -16.39 -3.34
CA LYS A 308 -1.46 -17.36 -3.52
C LYS A 308 -2.78 -16.62 -3.77
N GLY A 309 -3.10 -15.65 -2.90
CA GLY A 309 -4.29 -14.82 -3.06
C GLY A 309 -4.27 -13.99 -4.35
N ALA A 310 -3.12 -13.41 -4.70
CA ALA A 310 -2.97 -12.67 -5.94
C ALA A 310 -3.23 -13.54 -7.20
N LYS A 311 -2.79 -14.82 -7.19
CA LYS A 311 -3.08 -15.77 -8.27
C LYS A 311 -4.59 -16.08 -8.36
N VAL A 312 -5.25 -16.27 -7.21
CA VAL A 312 -6.70 -16.47 -7.16
C VAL A 312 -7.44 -15.25 -7.72
N LEU A 313 -7.07 -14.05 -7.27
CA LEU A 313 -7.68 -12.81 -7.75
C LEU A 313 -7.49 -12.66 -9.27
N ARG A 314 -6.28 -12.87 -9.80
CA ARG A 314 -6.02 -12.86 -11.25
C ARG A 314 -6.99 -13.75 -12.00
N ASP A 315 -7.16 -14.99 -11.56
CA ASP A 315 -8.00 -15.97 -12.28
C ASP A 315 -9.49 -15.59 -12.26
N LEU A 316 -9.95 -14.96 -11.18
CA LEU A 316 -11.30 -14.44 -11.06
C LEU A 316 -11.57 -13.26 -12.01
N ILE A 317 -10.62 -12.33 -12.15
CA ILE A 317 -10.86 -11.09 -12.90
C ILE A 317 -10.37 -11.13 -14.35
N LYS A 318 -9.53 -12.10 -14.72
CA LYS A 318 -8.99 -12.27 -16.09
C LYS A 318 -10.05 -12.27 -17.21
N PRO A 319 -11.27 -12.80 -17.02
CA PRO A 319 -12.31 -12.70 -18.05
C PRO A 319 -12.84 -11.28 -18.29
N TYR A 320 -12.63 -10.36 -17.35
CA TYR A 320 -13.25 -9.04 -17.32
C TYR A 320 -12.30 -7.89 -17.60
N THR A 321 -11.00 -8.09 -17.37
CA THR A 321 -9.99 -7.06 -17.59
C THR A 321 -8.65 -7.67 -18.01
N ARG A 322 -7.77 -6.84 -18.58
CA ARG A 322 -6.38 -7.26 -18.85
C ARG A 322 -5.60 -7.28 -17.56
N VAL A 323 -5.39 -8.46 -17.00
CA VAL A 323 -4.62 -8.68 -15.79
C VAL A 323 -3.43 -9.61 -16.07
N GLU A 324 -2.30 -9.32 -15.41
CA GLU A 324 -1.12 -10.19 -15.40
C GLU A 324 -0.66 -10.41 -13.96
N PHE A 325 -0.11 -11.60 -13.70
CA PHE A 325 0.52 -11.94 -12.43
C PHE A 325 1.96 -12.37 -12.68
N PHE A 326 2.87 -11.78 -11.92
CA PHE A 326 4.28 -12.13 -11.94
C PHE A 326 4.72 -12.68 -10.59
N GLU A 327 5.47 -13.77 -10.61
CA GLU A 327 6.16 -14.29 -9.44
C GLU A 327 7.56 -13.69 -9.41
N SER A 328 7.87 -12.97 -8.34
CA SER A 328 9.16 -12.31 -8.15
C SER A 328 10.05 -13.13 -7.21
N PRO A 329 11.38 -13.15 -7.41
CA PRO A 329 12.28 -13.82 -6.48
C PRO A 329 12.27 -13.13 -5.11
N GLY A 330 12.65 -13.87 -4.07
CA GLY A 330 12.79 -13.36 -2.69
C GLY A 330 11.54 -13.50 -1.83
N GLY A 331 11.55 -12.79 -0.70
CA GLY A 331 10.48 -12.74 0.29
C GLY A 331 9.54 -11.55 0.07
N HIS A 332 8.60 -11.38 1.00
CA HIS A 332 7.52 -10.39 0.93
C HIS A 332 7.98 -8.96 0.63
N ALA A 333 9.02 -8.51 1.32
CA ALA A 333 9.53 -7.14 1.27
C ALA A 333 10.78 -6.97 0.38
N ASP A 334 11.17 -7.98 -0.41
CA ASP A 334 12.34 -7.91 -1.25
C ASP A 334 12.04 -7.21 -2.59
N LEU A 335 13.00 -6.42 -3.09
CA LEU A 335 13.01 -5.84 -4.43
C LEU A 335 11.73 -5.02 -4.78
N ILE A 336 11.14 -4.32 -3.82
CA ILE A 336 9.86 -3.62 -4.01
C ILE A 336 9.96 -2.60 -5.14
N GLU A 337 11.03 -1.81 -5.20
CA GLU A 337 11.24 -0.79 -6.24
C GLU A 337 11.36 -1.41 -7.65
N ASP A 338 12.07 -2.52 -7.79
CA ASP A 338 12.22 -3.23 -9.07
C ASP A 338 10.91 -3.89 -9.51
N ARG A 339 10.17 -4.46 -8.55
CA ARG A 339 8.86 -5.06 -8.76
C ARG A 339 7.85 -4.00 -9.20
N LEU A 340 7.87 -2.83 -8.55
CA LEU A 340 7.05 -1.68 -8.92
C LEU A 340 7.41 -1.20 -10.32
N ALA A 341 8.69 -1.01 -10.62
CA ALA A 341 9.15 -0.56 -11.93
C ALA A 341 8.69 -1.52 -13.04
N ARG A 342 8.83 -2.83 -12.85
CA ARG A 342 8.33 -3.87 -13.77
C ARG A 342 6.82 -3.76 -14.00
N GLY A 343 6.04 -3.59 -12.93
CA GLY A 343 4.58 -3.42 -13.02
C GLY A 343 4.20 -2.18 -13.82
N LEU A 344 4.90 -1.07 -13.58
CA LEU A 344 4.70 0.19 -14.29
C LEU A 344 5.09 0.08 -15.77
N GLU A 345 6.22 -0.57 -16.10
CA GLU A 345 6.60 -0.85 -17.48
C GLU A 345 5.52 -1.65 -18.20
N TRP A 346 5.02 -2.73 -17.59
CA TRP A 346 3.96 -3.55 -18.18
C TRP A 346 2.65 -2.78 -18.37
N VAL A 347 2.26 -1.95 -17.39
CA VAL A 347 1.06 -1.10 -17.50
C VAL A 347 1.23 -0.07 -18.62
N PHE A 348 2.43 0.51 -18.75
CA PHE A 348 2.74 1.55 -19.74
C PHE A 348 2.89 1.02 -21.16
N GLU A 349 3.26 -0.25 -21.34
CA GLU A 349 3.40 -0.87 -22.67
C GLU A 349 2.18 -0.62 -23.55
N ARG A 350 2.34 0.20 -24.58
CA ARG A 350 1.40 0.28 -25.69
C ARG A 350 1.51 -1.04 -26.47
N LYS A 351 0.40 -1.74 -26.71
CA LYS A 351 0.40 -2.71 -27.81
C LYS A 351 0.93 -1.98 -29.04
N LEU A 352 2.11 -2.29 -29.49
CA LEU A 352 2.49 -2.05 -30.87
C LEU A 352 1.36 -2.67 -31.67
N ARG A 353 0.50 -1.82 -32.27
CA ARG A 353 -0.38 -2.27 -33.35
C ARG A 353 0.59 -2.83 -34.36
N THR A 354 0.60 -4.13 -34.52
CA THR A 354 1.08 -4.77 -35.73
C THR A 354 0.21 -4.22 -36.86
N VAL A 355 0.64 -3.10 -37.41
CA VAL A 355 0.29 -2.73 -38.77
C VAL A 355 1.08 -3.69 -39.60
N GLY A 356 0.50 -4.82 -39.88
CA GLY A 356 1.09 -5.92 -40.59
C GLY A 356 0.01 -6.68 -41.33
N GLY A 357 -0.21 -6.30 -42.57
CA GLY A 357 -0.59 -7.17 -43.64
C GLY A 357 -2.08 -7.35 -43.92
N ARG A 358 -2.56 -6.53 -44.89
CA ARG A 358 -3.47 -6.91 -46.00
C ARG A 358 -4.70 -7.75 -45.70
#